data_8810141b0b99ede78e19230a5a3e5d52
#
_entry.id   8810141b0b99ede78e19230a5a3e5d52
#
_cell.length_a   1.000
_cell.length_b   1.000
_cell.length_c   1.000
_cell.angle_alpha   90.00
_cell.angle_beta   90.00
_cell.angle_gamma   90.00
#
_symmetry.space_group_name_H-M   'P 1'
#
loop_
_entity.id
_entity.type
_entity.pdbx_description
1 polymer ?
#
loop_
_entity_poly.entity_id
_entity_poly.type
_entity_poly.pdbx_seq_one_letter_code
_entity_poly.pdbx_strand_id
1 'polypeptide(L)'
;GLLYNEYPLMGDGLVPIEYGENGLFDPFENPATAQFHHRWIAMLAVLAVAGLWVSGLRKGLGGLAHIMLVVVISQFLLGLTTLLLGVPVWAGALHQAGAVLLLSVVLIVTHRLQAQQ
;
A
#
# COMPACT_ATOMS: atom_id res chain seq x y z
N GLY A 1 17.65 3.62 -8.59
CA GLY A 1 17.10 3.10 -7.34
C GLY A 1 16.34 4.14 -6.55
N LEU A 2 15.71 3.76 -5.48
CA LEU A 2 15.07 4.71 -4.58
C LEU A 2 16.13 5.42 -3.74
N LEU A 3 15.85 6.67 -3.35
CA LEU A 3 16.75 7.46 -2.52
C LEU A 3 16.85 6.89 -1.09
N TYR A 4 15.75 6.35 -0.58
CA TYR A 4 15.65 5.80 0.78
C TYR A 4 15.19 4.36 0.75
N ASN A 5 16.08 3.42 1.09
CA ASN A 5 15.81 1.98 1.19
C ASN A 5 15.57 1.52 2.64
N GLU A 6 15.42 2.46 3.56
CA GLU A 6 15.17 2.23 4.98
C GLU A 6 13.68 2.30 5.30
N TYR A 7 13.28 1.68 6.40
CA TYR A 7 11.91 1.74 6.92
C TYR A 7 11.92 1.63 8.45
N PRO A 8 11.15 2.43 9.17
CA PRO A 8 10.16 3.44 8.71
C PRO A 8 10.77 4.80 8.35
N LEU A 9 12.06 5.03 8.68
CA LEU A 9 12.73 6.31 8.47
C LEU A 9 13.06 6.56 6.98
N MET A 10 13.29 7.83 6.67
CA MET A 10 13.83 8.33 5.41
C MET A 10 15.02 9.24 5.71
N GLY A 11 16.22 8.63 5.85
CA GLY A 11 17.37 9.27 6.46
C GLY A 11 17.18 9.42 7.98
N ASP A 12 17.50 10.59 8.53
CA ASP A 12 17.44 10.84 9.97
C ASP A 12 16.01 11.08 10.52
N GLY A 13 14.98 11.08 9.66
CA GLY A 13 13.59 11.38 10.05
C GLY A 13 12.54 10.58 9.33
N LEU A 14 11.26 10.83 9.69
CA LEU A 14 10.10 10.27 9.01
C LEU A 14 9.77 11.00 7.71
N VAL A 15 10.21 12.24 7.57
CA VAL A 15 10.03 13.09 6.39
C VAL A 15 11.40 13.28 5.74
N PRO A 16 11.55 13.05 4.42
CA PRO A 16 12.82 13.27 3.74
C PRO A 16 13.20 14.77 3.75
N ILE A 17 14.50 15.05 3.77
CA ILE A 17 15.02 16.44 3.79
C ILE A 17 14.58 17.20 2.54
N GLU A 18 14.48 16.52 1.40
CA GLU A 18 14.13 17.09 0.09
C GLU A 18 12.62 17.30 -0.10
N TYR A 19 11.80 17.06 0.96
CA TYR A 19 10.36 17.18 0.87
C TYR A 19 9.92 18.62 0.56
N GLY A 20 9.16 18.79 -0.53
CA GLY A 20 8.57 20.07 -0.90
C GLY A 20 9.49 21.02 -1.67
N GLU A 21 10.69 20.61 -2.08
CA GLU A 21 11.65 21.48 -2.80
C GLU A 21 11.09 22.05 -4.12
N ASN A 22 10.21 21.29 -4.82
CA ASN A 22 9.60 21.70 -6.10
C ASN A 22 8.16 22.25 -5.94
N GLY A 23 7.77 22.64 -4.74
CA GLY A 23 6.43 23.19 -4.48
C GLY A 23 5.31 22.23 -4.83
N LEU A 24 4.30 22.70 -5.58
CA LEU A 24 3.10 21.90 -5.92
C LEU A 24 3.39 20.69 -6.82
N PHE A 25 4.46 20.72 -7.60
CA PHE A 25 4.86 19.62 -8.49
C PHE A 25 5.77 18.58 -7.81
N ASP A 26 6.22 18.86 -6.58
CA ASP A 26 7.14 18.02 -5.82
C ASP A 26 6.73 16.53 -5.75
N PRO A 27 5.44 16.15 -5.57
CA PRO A 27 5.04 14.74 -5.56
C PRO A 27 5.29 13.99 -6.85
N PHE A 28 5.44 14.68 -7.97
CA PHE A 28 5.62 14.11 -9.32
C PHE A 28 7.06 14.21 -9.81
N GLU A 29 7.80 15.19 -9.35
CA GLU A 29 9.15 15.50 -9.82
C GLU A 29 10.25 15.07 -8.84
N ASN A 30 9.92 14.97 -7.53
CA ASN A 30 10.86 14.59 -6.49
C ASN A 30 10.65 13.13 -6.06
N PRO A 31 11.59 12.22 -6.37
CA PRO A 31 11.46 10.80 -5.98
C PRO A 31 11.36 10.58 -4.47
N ALA A 32 11.98 11.42 -3.63
CA ALA A 32 11.90 11.32 -2.18
C ALA A 32 10.48 11.62 -1.69
N THR A 33 9.87 12.69 -2.19
CA THR A 33 8.49 13.06 -1.88
C THR A 33 7.49 12.03 -2.38
N ALA A 34 7.67 11.51 -3.60
CA ALA A 34 6.84 10.44 -4.14
C ALA A 34 6.92 9.17 -3.27
N GLN A 35 8.12 8.79 -2.84
CA GLN A 35 8.35 7.65 -1.95
C GLN A 35 7.71 7.86 -0.58
N PHE A 36 7.79 9.05 -0.01
CA PHE A 36 7.13 9.43 1.23
C PHE A 36 5.61 9.30 1.13
N HIS A 37 5.00 9.89 0.11
CA HIS A 37 3.56 9.79 -0.11
C HIS A 37 3.11 8.35 -0.32
N HIS A 38 3.86 7.55 -1.10
CA HIS A 38 3.55 6.14 -1.31
C HIS A 38 3.49 5.36 0.01
N ARG A 39 4.42 5.59 0.93
CA ARG A 39 4.43 4.94 2.25
C ARG A 39 3.17 5.28 3.07
N TRP A 40 2.81 6.55 3.14
CA TRP A 40 1.62 6.99 3.88
C TRP A 40 0.32 6.50 3.26
N ILE A 41 0.21 6.55 1.93
CA ILE A 41 -0.93 6.01 1.20
C ILE A 41 -1.06 4.49 1.44
N ALA A 42 0.05 3.75 1.43
CA ALA A 42 0.04 2.33 1.73
C ALA A 42 -0.46 2.03 3.15
N MET A 43 -0.04 2.79 4.16
CA MET A 43 -0.52 2.65 5.53
C MET A 43 -2.03 2.94 5.64
N LEU A 44 -2.51 4.01 5.00
CA LEU A 44 -3.94 4.34 4.95
C LEU A 44 -4.74 3.24 4.23
N ALA A 45 -4.21 2.67 3.15
CA ALA A 45 -4.84 1.56 2.45
C ALA A 45 -4.96 0.31 3.34
N VAL A 46 -3.93 -0.04 4.11
CA VAL A 46 -3.99 -1.14 5.08
C VAL A 46 -5.07 -0.90 6.13
N LEU A 47 -5.16 0.31 6.68
CA LEU A 47 -6.20 0.67 7.66
C LEU A 47 -7.61 0.61 7.06
N ALA A 48 -7.79 1.09 5.82
CA ALA A 48 -9.07 1.02 5.11
C ALA A 48 -9.49 -0.44 4.87
N VAL A 49 -8.56 -1.29 4.42
CA VAL A 49 -8.82 -2.73 4.21
C VAL A 49 -9.12 -3.43 5.54
N ALA A 50 -8.46 -3.06 6.64
CA ALA A 50 -8.79 -3.58 7.97
C ALA A 50 -10.23 -3.21 8.39
N GLY A 51 -10.68 -2.01 8.10
CA GLY A 51 -12.07 -1.58 8.31
C GLY A 51 -13.07 -2.39 7.47
N LEU A 52 -12.75 -2.63 6.20
CA LEU A 52 -13.56 -3.49 5.33
C LEU A 52 -13.58 -4.93 5.80
N TRP A 53 -12.46 -5.46 6.30
CA TRP A 53 -12.39 -6.79 6.90
C TRP A 53 -13.34 -6.95 8.08
N VAL A 54 -13.33 -6.02 9.04
CA VAL A 54 -14.26 -6.02 10.16
C VAL A 54 -15.71 -5.96 9.68
N SER A 55 -16.00 -5.11 8.68
CA SER A 55 -17.33 -5.00 8.09
C SER A 55 -17.76 -6.31 7.41
N GLY A 56 -16.86 -6.95 6.68
CA GLY A 56 -17.09 -8.25 6.05
C GLY A 56 -17.41 -9.35 7.06
N LEU A 57 -16.69 -9.40 8.19
CA LEU A 57 -16.97 -10.34 9.28
C LEU A 57 -18.38 -10.14 9.84
N ARG A 58 -18.76 -8.89 10.12
CA ARG A 58 -20.08 -8.54 10.67
C ARG A 58 -21.24 -8.89 9.74
N LYS A 59 -20.98 -8.91 8.44
CA LYS A 59 -21.96 -9.22 7.39
C LYS A 59 -21.93 -10.67 6.90
N GLY A 60 -21.18 -11.55 7.57
CA GLY A 60 -21.12 -12.98 7.21
C GLY A 60 -20.27 -13.32 5.98
N LEU A 61 -19.44 -12.37 5.51
CA LEU A 61 -18.50 -12.58 4.40
C LEU A 61 -17.12 -13.08 4.88
N GLY A 62 -17.07 -13.83 5.98
CA GLY A 62 -15.83 -14.17 6.69
C GLY A 62 -14.73 -14.72 5.79
N GLY A 63 -15.04 -15.71 4.93
CA GLY A 63 -14.06 -16.31 4.01
C GLY A 63 -13.44 -15.29 3.06
N LEU A 64 -14.26 -14.46 2.41
CA LEU A 64 -13.80 -13.43 1.47
C LEU A 64 -13.05 -12.31 2.18
N ALA A 65 -13.52 -11.93 3.38
CA ALA A 65 -12.85 -10.93 4.21
C ALA A 65 -11.44 -11.40 4.63
N HIS A 66 -11.27 -12.68 5.00
CA HIS A 66 -9.96 -13.23 5.34
C HIS A 66 -9.02 -13.30 4.13
N ILE A 67 -9.52 -13.66 2.95
CA ILE A 67 -8.72 -13.63 1.71
C ILE A 67 -8.21 -12.20 1.48
N MET A 68 -9.07 -11.19 1.58
CA MET A 68 -8.69 -9.80 1.42
C MET A 68 -7.60 -9.37 2.43
N LEU A 69 -7.74 -9.79 3.70
CA LEU A 69 -6.74 -9.50 4.73
C LEU A 69 -5.38 -10.14 4.40
N VAL A 70 -5.37 -11.40 3.98
CA VAL A 70 -4.15 -12.11 3.59
C VAL A 70 -3.48 -11.41 2.40
N VAL A 71 -4.25 -11.01 1.39
CA VAL A 71 -3.73 -10.31 0.21
C VAL A 71 -3.11 -8.96 0.58
N VAL A 72 -3.75 -8.15 1.44
CA VAL A 72 -3.18 -6.84 1.82
C VAL A 72 -1.92 -6.99 2.66
N ILE A 73 -1.87 -7.97 3.58
CA ILE A 73 -0.66 -8.25 4.37
C ILE A 73 0.48 -8.70 3.44
N SER A 74 0.21 -9.63 2.54
CA SER A 74 1.20 -10.09 1.55
C SER A 74 1.71 -8.96 0.67
N GLN A 75 0.82 -8.08 0.23
CA GLN A 75 1.16 -6.91 -0.57
C GLN A 75 2.04 -5.92 0.20
N PHE A 76 1.73 -5.67 1.45
CA PHE A 76 2.54 -4.81 2.31
C PHE A 76 3.95 -5.38 2.52
N LEU A 77 4.05 -6.68 2.86
CA LEU A 77 5.33 -7.36 3.05
C LEU A 77 6.15 -7.41 1.75
N LEU A 78 5.52 -7.66 0.62
CA LEU A 78 6.17 -7.63 -0.69
C LEU A 78 6.69 -6.23 -1.01
N GLY A 79 5.92 -5.18 -0.73
CA GLY A 79 6.36 -3.79 -0.91
C GLY A 79 7.55 -3.44 -0.03
N LEU A 80 7.52 -3.84 1.24
CA LEU A 80 8.63 -3.65 2.18
C LEU A 80 9.88 -4.40 1.72
N THR A 81 9.73 -5.68 1.32
CA THR A 81 10.84 -6.48 0.80
C THR A 81 11.43 -5.86 -0.46
N THR A 82 10.58 -5.40 -1.38
CA THR A 82 11.01 -4.72 -2.60
C THR A 82 11.84 -3.48 -2.28
N LEU A 83 11.41 -2.69 -1.31
CA LEU A 83 12.14 -1.52 -0.84
C LEU A 83 13.52 -1.88 -0.28
N LEU A 84 13.58 -2.84 0.67
CA LEU A 84 14.81 -3.23 1.34
C LEU A 84 15.83 -3.90 0.40
N LEU A 85 15.37 -4.52 -0.68
CA LEU A 85 16.22 -5.10 -1.72
C LEU A 85 16.74 -4.05 -2.75
N GLY A 86 16.44 -2.76 -2.57
CA GLY A 86 16.85 -1.71 -3.52
C GLY A 86 16.03 -1.69 -4.80
N VAL A 87 14.78 -2.17 -4.74
CA VAL A 87 13.79 -2.15 -5.83
C VAL A 87 14.25 -2.87 -7.11
N PRO A 88 14.59 -4.17 -7.03
CA PRO A 88 14.88 -4.93 -8.24
C PRO A 88 13.61 -5.00 -9.12
N VAL A 89 13.80 -4.96 -10.44
CA VAL A 89 12.70 -4.89 -11.43
C VAL A 89 11.67 -5.99 -11.23
N TRP A 90 12.09 -7.22 -10.99
CA TRP A 90 11.19 -8.36 -10.78
C TRP A 90 10.31 -8.20 -9.53
N ALA A 91 10.87 -7.67 -8.42
CA ALA A 91 10.13 -7.45 -7.19
C ALA A 91 9.12 -6.29 -7.34
N GLY A 92 9.53 -5.21 -8.03
CA GLY A 92 8.64 -4.12 -8.40
C GLY A 92 7.47 -4.59 -9.27
N ALA A 93 7.74 -5.43 -10.27
CA ALA A 93 6.70 -6.00 -11.14
C ALA A 93 5.72 -6.89 -10.36
N LEU A 94 6.21 -7.74 -9.44
CA LEU A 94 5.37 -8.56 -8.57
C LEU A 94 4.52 -7.69 -7.62
N HIS A 95 5.10 -6.64 -7.05
CA HIS A 95 4.37 -5.71 -6.20
C HIS A 95 3.26 -4.99 -6.97
N GLN A 96 3.51 -4.57 -8.20
CA GLN A 96 2.51 -3.98 -9.09
C GLN A 96 1.37 -4.97 -9.41
N ALA A 97 1.70 -6.20 -9.77
CA ALA A 97 0.70 -7.25 -10.04
C ALA A 97 -0.15 -7.56 -8.80
N GLY A 98 0.49 -7.63 -7.63
CA GLY A 98 -0.19 -7.82 -6.35
C GLY A 98 -1.14 -6.66 -5.99
N ALA A 99 -0.80 -5.43 -6.37
CA ALA A 99 -1.69 -4.28 -6.18
C ALA A 99 -2.97 -4.39 -7.01
N VAL A 100 -2.88 -4.89 -8.25
CA VAL A 100 -4.05 -5.17 -9.10
C VAL A 100 -4.92 -6.26 -8.49
N LEU A 101 -4.31 -7.33 -7.97
CA LEU A 101 -5.02 -8.40 -7.27
C LEU A 101 -5.74 -7.86 -6.03
N LEU A 102 -5.05 -7.08 -5.19
CA LEU A 102 -5.64 -6.46 -4.00
C LEU A 102 -6.85 -5.59 -4.36
N LEU A 103 -6.70 -4.72 -5.37
CA LEU A 103 -7.79 -3.88 -5.85
C LEU A 103 -9.00 -4.72 -6.28
N SER A 104 -8.77 -5.80 -7.02
CA SER A 104 -9.83 -6.71 -7.48
C SER A 104 -10.59 -7.33 -6.31
N VAL A 105 -9.87 -7.83 -5.29
CA VAL A 105 -10.49 -8.43 -4.10
C VAL A 105 -11.25 -7.38 -3.29
N VAL A 106 -10.70 -6.18 -3.10
CA VAL A 106 -11.38 -5.07 -2.40
C VAL A 106 -12.67 -4.69 -3.11
N LEU A 107 -12.67 -4.59 -4.43
CA LEU A 107 -13.88 -4.30 -5.23
C LEU A 107 -14.95 -5.39 -5.06
N ILE A 108 -14.56 -6.67 -5.09
CA ILE A 108 -15.49 -7.78 -4.86
C ILE A 108 -16.11 -7.72 -3.46
N VAL A 109 -15.28 -7.49 -2.42
CA VAL A 109 -15.78 -7.37 -1.04
C VAL A 109 -16.75 -6.20 -0.92
N THR A 110 -16.37 -5.02 -1.43
CA THR A 110 -17.19 -3.81 -1.38
C THR A 110 -18.53 -4.01 -2.10
N HIS A 111 -18.51 -4.61 -3.28
CA HIS A 111 -19.73 -4.93 -4.03
C HIS A 111 -20.65 -5.88 -3.25
N ARG A 112 -20.09 -6.93 -2.65
CA ARG A 112 -20.86 -7.87 -1.83
C ARG A 112 -21.46 -7.22 -0.59
N LEU A 113 -20.74 -6.31 0.05
CA LEU A 113 -21.24 -5.55 1.20
C LEU A 113 -22.41 -4.63 0.83
N GLN A 114 -22.34 -3.97 -0.33
CA GLN A 114 -23.42 -3.11 -0.85
C GLN A 114 -24.67 -3.92 -1.22
N ALA A 115 -24.51 -5.10 -1.79
CA ALA A 115 -25.62 -5.96 -2.17
C ALA A 115 -26.43 -6.52 -0.97
N GLN A 116 -25.93 -6.33 0.26
CA GLN A 116 -26.59 -6.75 1.50
C GLN A 116 -27.27 -5.57 2.25
N GLN A 117 -27.30 -4.40 1.65
CA GLN A 117 -28.00 -3.22 2.18
C GLN A 117 -29.40 -3.14 1.60
#